data_0d9c8724b3811ef39956bf7ad31524e6
#
_entry.id   0d9c8724b3811ef39956bf7ad31524e6
#
_cell.length_a   1.000
_cell.length_b   1.000
_cell.length_c   1.000
_cell.angle_alpha   90.00
_cell.angle_beta   90.00
_cell.angle_gamma   90.00
#
_symmetry.space_group_name_H-M   'P 1'
#
loop_
_entity.id
_entity.type
_entity.pdbx_description
1 polymer ?
#
loop_
_entity_poly.entity_id
_entity_poly.type
_entity_poly.pdbx_seq_one_letter_code
_entity_poly.pdbx_strand_id
1 'polypeptide(L)'
;MNAKPPCILLVNPWIHDFAAYDVWAKPLGLLSLAAFLREHGMAVSYIDCLDRFHPKAPPQDPGARHGRGPYHKTRIPKPAGFADIPRHFSRYGIDPGWLREDLASVPTPDLILVTSLMTYWYPGVQETIQALHTRFPRVPVILGGIYATLCTEHAVRHSGADRVVSGHGERPVLAWIEAITGYRAALRFDPEDLDALYARMQKAVTTEG
;
A
#
# COMPACT_ATOMS: atom_id res chain seq x y z
N MET A 1 -11.06 30.35 -1.86
CA MET A 1 -10.76 29.69 -0.57
C MET A 1 -9.98 28.43 -0.93
N ASN A 2 -8.71 28.32 -0.53
CA ASN A 2 -7.95 27.09 -0.75
C ASN A 2 -8.56 26.00 0.14
N ALA A 3 -9.03 24.91 -0.48
CA ALA A 3 -9.49 23.73 0.26
C ALA A 3 -8.37 23.23 1.15
N LYS A 4 -8.71 22.69 2.33
CA LYS A 4 -7.73 22.06 3.23
C LYS A 4 -7.01 20.93 2.48
N PRO A 5 -5.68 20.79 2.63
CA PRO A 5 -4.95 19.68 2.03
C PRO A 5 -5.57 18.31 2.41
N PRO A 6 -5.85 17.46 1.43
CA PRO A 6 -6.40 16.13 1.69
C PRO A 6 -5.44 15.25 2.48
N CYS A 7 -6.01 14.37 3.29
CA CYS A 7 -5.30 13.39 4.10
C CYS A 7 -5.43 12.00 3.44
N ILE A 8 -4.33 11.44 3.01
CA ILE A 8 -4.31 10.15 2.27
C ILE A 8 -3.59 9.10 3.11
N LEU A 9 -4.25 7.97 3.34
CA LEU A 9 -3.63 6.81 3.98
C LEU A 9 -3.19 5.80 2.93
N LEU A 10 -1.92 5.43 2.94
CA LEU A 10 -1.35 4.38 2.11
C LEU A 10 -1.09 3.13 2.93
N VAL A 11 -1.46 1.96 2.42
CA VAL A 11 -1.32 0.70 3.14
C VAL A 11 -0.67 -0.37 2.27
N ASN A 12 0.43 -0.96 2.77
CA ASN A 12 0.99 -2.19 2.23
C ASN A 12 0.34 -3.37 2.97
N PRO A 13 -0.39 -4.27 2.27
CA PRO A 13 -1.24 -5.27 2.91
C PRO A 13 -0.46 -6.47 3.43
N TRP A 14 -1.13 -7.30 4.25
CA TRP A 14 -0.65 -8.62 4.63
C TRP A 14 -0.46 -9.56 3.44
N ILE A 15 0.39 -10.56 3.65
CA ILE A 15 0.55 -11.69 2.73
C ILE A 15 -0.09 -12.93 3.37
N HIS A 16 -0.93 -13.63 2.61
CA HIS A 16 -1.39 -14.97 2.94
C HIS A 16 -0.72 -15.98 2.02
N ASP A 17 0.11 -16.86 2.58
CA ASP A 17 0.88 -17.83 1.80
C ASP A 17 1.36 -19.01 2.64
N PHE A 18 1.92 -20.02 1.98
CA PHE A 18 2.68 -21.10 2.58
C PHE A 18 4.10 -20.68 2.97
N ALA A 19 4.67 -19.69 2.26
CA ALA A 19 5.98 -19.14 2.56
C ALA A 19 6.09 -17.68 2.05
N ALA A 20 6.57 -16.79 2.93
CA ALA A 20 6.99 -15.44 2.55
C ALA A 20 8.21 -15.03 3.38
N TYR A 21 9.11 -14.29 2.76
CA TYR A 21 10.36 -13.84 3.34
C TYR A 21 10.72 -12.47 2.79
N ASP A 22 11.20 -11.56 3.63
CA ASP A 22 11.65 -10.25 3.20
C ASP A 22 13.04 -10.35 2.55
N VAL A 23 13.07 -10.13 1.25
CA VAL A 23 14.28 -10.00 0.43
C VAL A 23 14.36 -8.60 -0.17
N TRP A 24 14.11 -7.57 0.67
CA TRP A 24 14.03 -6.14 0.32
C TRP A 24 12.82 -5.77 -0.54
N ALA A 25 11.76 -6.58 -0.53
CA ALA A 25 10.56 -6.33 -1.32
C ALA A 25 9.73 -5.20 -0.69
N LYS A 26 10.06 -3.96 -1.01
CA LYS A 26 9.27 -2.79 -0.63
C LYS A 26 8.26 -2.41 -1.72
N PRO A 27 7.11 -1.84 -1.37
CA PRO A 27 6.07 -1.47 -2.33
C PRO A 27 6.44 -0.16 -3.06
N LEU A 28 7.46 -0.20 -3.93
CA LEU A 28 8.04 0.99 -4.56
C LEU A 28 6.99 1.83 -5.30
N GLY A 29 6.06 1.20 -6.04
CA GLY A 29 4.99 1.95 -6.72
C GLY A 29 4.10 2.74 -5.75
N LEU A 30 3.74 2.15 -4.59
CA LEU A 30 2.98 2.85 -3.57
C LEU A 30 3.78 3.99 -2.92
N LEU A 31 5.07 3.77 -2.64
CA LEU A 31 5.96 4.79 -2.07
C LEU A 31 6.23 5.93 -3.06
N SER A 32 6.38 5.63 -4.35
CA SER A 32 6.48 6.62 -5.42
C SER A 32 5.22 7.50 -5.48
N LEU A 33 4.03 6.86 -5.43
CA LEU A 33 2.76 7.57 -5.38
C LEU A 33 2.64 8.42 -4.10
N ALA A 34 3.13 7.94 -2.95
CA ALA A 34 3.18 8.71 -1.72
C ALA A 34 4.02 9.99 -1.85
N ALA A 35 5.21 9.88 -2.47
CA ALA A 35 6.07 11.02 -2.74
C ALA A 35 5.40 12.01 -3.69
N PHE A 36 4.80 11.51 -4.77
CA PHE A 36 4.05 12.30 -5.73
C PHE A 36 2.92 13.11 -5.06
N LEU A 37 2.10 12.47 -4.23
CA LEU A 37 1.00 13.13 -3.52
C LEU A 37 1.50 14.20 -2.54
N ARG A 38 2.59 13.93 -1.82
CA ARG A 38 3.21 14.91 -0.92
C ARG A 38 3.73 16.14 -1.66
N GLU A 39 4.38 15.95 -2.80
CA GLU A 39 4.84 17.06 -3.65
C GLU A 39 3.67 17.92 -4.17
N HIS A 40 2.49 17.33 -4.30
CA HIS A 40 1.26 18.02 -4.68
C HIS A 40 0.46 18.57 -3.49
N GLY A 41 1.09 18.66 -2.31
CA GLY A 41 0.57 19.36 -1.13
C GLY A 41 -0.37 18.53 -0.24
N MET A 42 -0.47 17.23 -0.45
CA MET A 42 -1.33 16.36 0.36
C MET A 42 -0.64 15.86 1.62
N ALA A 43 -1.39 15.66 2.69
CA ALA A 43 -0.91 14.99 3.89
C ALA A 43 -0.96 13.47 3.66
N VAL A 44 0.17 12.79 3.83
CA VAL A 44 0.29 11.34 3.56
C VAL A 44 0.70 10.61 4.82
N SER A 45 -0.08 9.59 5.18
CA SER A 45 0.26 8.59 6.20
C SER A 45 0.51 7.24 5.54
N TYR A 46 1.41 6.44 6.10
CA TYR A 46 1.74 5.12 5.57
C TYR A 46 1.73 4.07 6.67
N ILE A 47 1.10 2.93 6.41
CA ILE A 47 1.12 1.73 7.25
C ILE A 47 1.64 0.55 6.42
N ASP A 48 2.67 -0.13 6.93
CA ASP A 48 3.22 -1.33 6.33
C ASP A 48 2.82 -2.56 7.17
N CYS A 49 1.82 -3.31 6.70
CA CYS A 49 1.47 -4.57 7.38
C CYS A 49 2.62 -5.60 7.36
N LEU A 50 3.64 -5.40 6.53
CA LEU A 50 4.81 -6.26 6.44
C LEU A 50 6.01 -5.75 7.24
N ASP A 51 5.83 -4.72 8.08
CA ASP A 51 6.91 -4.16 8.89
C ASP A 51 7.46 -5.18 9.88
N ARG A 52 8.69 -5.62 9.65
CA ARG A 52 9.43 -6.54 10.53
C ARG A 52 9.94 -5.87 11.80
N PHE A 53 10.05 -4.56 11.78
CA PHE A 53 10.59 -3.75 12.86
C PHE A 53 9.51 -2.94 13.59
N HIS A 54 8.26 -3.38 13.46
CA HIS A 54 7.15 -2.77 14.15
C HIS A 54 7.46 -2.63 15.66
N PRO A 55 7.16 -1.49 16.32
CA PRO A 55 7.56 -1.22 17.71
C PRO A 55 7.12 -2.27 18.73
N LYS A 56 6.04 -2.99 18.43
CA LYS A 56 5.51 -4.08 19.27
C LYS A 56 6.08 -5.46 18.94
N ALA A 57 6.84 -5.56 17.85
CA ALA A 57 7.45 -6.81 17.46
C ALA A 57 8.65 -7.17 18.35
N PRO A 58 8.98 -8.46 18.50
CA PRO A 58 10.24 -8.83 19.11
C PRO A 58 11.41 -8.16 18.39
N PRO A 59 12.39 -7.60 19.14
CA PRO A 59 13.52 -6.92 18.53
C PRO A 59 14.26 -7.80 17.52
N GLN A 60 14.55 -7.25 16.37
CA GLN A 60 15.38 -7.84 15.32
C GLN A 60 16.53 -6.91 14.99
N ASP A 61 17.70 -7.45 14.69
CA ASP A 61 18.83 -6.67 14.18
C ASP A 61 18.58 -6.28 12.71
N PRO A 62 18.43 -4.99 12.38
CA PRO A 62 18.24 -4.55 10.99
C PRO A 62 19.43 -4.87 10.08
N GLY A 63 20.65 -5.01 10.64
CA GLY A 63 21.86 -5.35 9.90
C GLY A 63 22.01 -6.86 9.65
N ALA A 64 21.30 -7.70 10.41
CA ALA A 64 21.38 -9.14 10.26
C ALA A 64 21.03 -9.57 8.83
N ARG A 65 21.80 -10.51 8.28
CA ARG A 65 21.58 -11.08 6.94
C ARG A 65 21.48 -10.00 5.84
N HIS A 66 22.21 -8.89 5.99
CA HIS A 66 22.15 -7.76 5.08
C HIS A 66 20.74 -7.15 4.93
N GLY A 67 19.97 -7.05 6.02
CA GLY A 67 18.64 -6.49 6.04
C GLY A 67 17.50 -7.45 5.63
N ARG A 68 17.82 -8.66 5.17
CA ARG A 68 16.81 -9.69 4.88
C ARG A 68 16.32 -10.37 6.15
N GLY A 69 15.13 -10.95 6.11
CA GLY A 69 14.66 -11.71 7.25
C GLY A 69 13.25 -12.28 7.12
N PRO A 70 12.84 -13.12 8.08
CA PRO A 70 11.47 -13.62 8.11
C PRO A 70 10.52 -12.53 8.53
N TYR A 71 9.34 -12.49 7.89
CA TYR A 71 8.21 -11.73 8.41
C TYR A 71 7.68 -12.36 9.71
N HIS A 72 7.05 -11.55 10.55
CA HIS A 72 6.15 -12.10 11.57
C HIS A 72 5.07 -12.92 10.88
N LYS A 73 4.59 -13.98 11.51
CA LYS A 73 3.55 -14.81 10.91
C LYS A 73 2.65 -15.45 11.95
N THR A 74 1.39 -15.56 11.60
CA THR A 74 0.38 -16.30 12.36
C THR A 74 -0.24 -17.36 11.46
N ARG A 75 -0.32 -18.59 11.95
CA ARG A 75 -0.97 -19.68 11.23
C ARG A 75 -2.48 -19.38 11.10
N ILE A 76 -3.00 -19.54 9.90
CA ILE A 76 -4.42 -19.36 9.58
C ILE A 76 -4.96 -20.60 8.86
N PRO A 77 -6.30 -20.79 8.81
CA PRO A 77 -6.90 -21.88 8.06
C PRO A 77 -6.48 -21.86 6.60
N LYS A 78 -6.25 -23.04 6.02
CA LYS A 78 -6.00 -23.16 4.59
C LYS A 78 -7.29 -22.90 3.81
N PRO A 79 -7.21 -22.24 2.64
CA PRO A 79 -8.30 -22.28 1.67
C PRO A 79 -8.63 -23.73 1.28
N ALA A 80 -9.91 -24.02 1.03
CA ALA A 80 -10.40 -25.39 0.79
C ALA A 80 -9.64 -26.12 -0.34
N GLY A 81 -9.27 -25.42 -1.41
CA GLY A 81 -8.51 -25.99 -2.55
C GLY A 81 -7.06 -26.38 -2.23
N PHE A 82 -6.56 -26.09 -1.02
CA PHE A 82 -5.17 -26.38 -0.61
C PHE A 82 -5.08 -27.36 0.56
N ALA A 83 -6.18 -28.07 0.88
CA ALA A 83 -6.24 -28.99 2.02
C ALA A 83 -5.13 -30.03 1.99
N ASP A 84 -4.84 -30.59 0.83
CA ASP A 84 -3.86 -31.69 0.62
C ASP A 84 -2.39 -31.25 0.63
N ILE A 85 -2.11 -29.94 0.66
CA ILE A 85 -0.73 -29.47 0.71
C ILE A 85 -0.17 -29.66 2.12
N PRO A 86 0.91 -30.46 2.34
CA PRO A 86 1.43 -30.77 3.68
C PRO A 86 2.28 -29.62 4.26
N ARG A 87 1.81 -28.37 4.14
CA ARG A 87 2.46 -27.17 4.68
C ARG A 87 1.45 -26.32 5.42
N HIS A 88 1.93 -25.53 6.37
CA HIS A 88 1.10 -24.55 7.08
C HIS A 88 0.87 -23.34 6.20
N PHE A 89 -0.37 -22.86 6.17
CA PHE A 89 -0.76 -21.60 5.56
C PHE A 89 -0.76 -20.53 6.65
N SER A 90 -0.25 -19.34 6.34
CA SER A 90 -0.04 -18.32 7.35
C SER A 90 -0.33 -16.92 6.78
N ARG A 91 -0.81 -16.05 7.65
CA ARG A 91 -0.75 -14.60 7.44
C ARG A 91 0.64 -14.14 7.86
N TYR A 92 1.34 -13.48 6.96
CA TYR A 92 2.63 -12.85 7.18
C TYR A 92 2.43 -11.35 7.37
N GLY A 93 3.16 -10.79 8.34
CA GLY A 93 3.12 -9.38 8.71
C GLY A 93 2.73 -9.15 10.16
N ILE A 94 2.43 -7.92 10.51
CA ILE A 94 2.07 -7.50 11.87
C ILE A 94 0.78 -8.15 12.36
N ASP A 95 0.63 -8.24 13.69
CA ASP A 95 -0.60 -8.76 14.29
C ASP A 95 -1.81 -7.85 13.97
N PRO A 96 -3.03 -8.39 13.74
CA PRO A 96 -4.22 -7.57 13.51
C PRO A 96 -4.56 -6.62 14.64
N GLY A 97 -4.19 -6.95 15.88
CA GLY A 97 -4.33 -6.04 17.02
C GLY A 97 -3.44 -4.81 16.86
N TRP A 98 -2.20 -5.00 16.40
CA TRP A 98 -1.27 -3.89 16.16
C TRP A 98 -1.77 -3.00 15.01
N LEU A 99 -2.23 -3.60 13.90
CA LEU A 99 -2.85 -2.82 12.83
C LEU A 99 -4.04 -2.00 13.33
N ARG A 100 -4.91 -2.56 14.18
CA ARG A 100 -6.05 -1.79 14.74
C ARG A 100 -5.60 -0.59 15.56
N GLU A 101 -4.52 -0.72 16.33
CA GLU A 101 -3.98 0.38 17.13
C GLU A 101 -3.31 1.43 16.22
N ASP A 102 -2.56 1.01 15.21
CA ASP A 102 -1.98 1.92 14.22
C ASP A 102 -3.07 2.72 13.52
N LEU A 103 -4.13 2.05 13.05
CA LEU A 103 -5.27 2.70 12.43
C LEU A 103 -6.03 3.62 13.39
N ALA A 104 -6.01 3.34 14.70
CA ALA A 104 -6.62 4.23 15.70
C ALA A 104 -5.81 5.52 15.90
N SER A 105 -4.50 5.47 15.68
CA SER A 105 -3.61 6.63 15.79
C SER A 105 -3.63 7.55 14.57
N VAL A 106 -4.09 7.05 13.42
CA VAL A 106 -4.18 7.84 12.17
C VAL A 106 -5.45 8.69 12.17
N PRO A 107 -5.36 9.99 11.84
CA PRO A 107 -6.54 10.82 11.59
C PRO A 107 -7.40 10.19 10.49
N THR A 108 -8.72 10.42 10.55
CA THR A 108 -9.62 9.92 9.49
C THR A 108 -9.16 10.45 8.14
N PRO A 109 -8.76 9.59 7.20
CA PRO A 109 -8.30 10.03 5.89
C PRO A 109 -9.48 10.38 4.98
N ASP A 110 -9.22 11.15 3.93
CA ASP A 110 -10.18 11.43 2.86
C ASP A 110 -10.23 10.29 1.84
N LEU A 111 -9.12 9.54 1.71
CA LEU A 111 -8.95 8.42 0.79
C LEU A 111 -7.92 7.43 1.32
N ILE A 112 -8.13 6.14 1.04
CA ILE A 112 -7.18 5.07 1.37
C ILE A 112 -6.68 4.41 0.08
N LEU A 113 -5.37 4.25 -0.04
CA LEU A 113 -4.71 3.58 -1.16
C LEU A 113 -4.07 2.28 -0.66
N VAL A 114 -4.44 1.16 -1.25
CA VAL A 114 -3.87 -0.16 -0.95
C VAL A 114 -3.12 -0.66 -2.17
N THR A 115 -1.91 -1.18 -1.97
CA THR A 115 -1.15 -1.84 -3.04
C THR A 115 -1.37 -3.34 -3.05
N SER A 116 -0.87 -3.99 -4.09
CA SER A 116 -0.85 -5.45 -4.18
C SER A 116 0.35 -5.91 -4.99
N LEU A 117 1.03 -6.96 -4.55
CA LEU A 117 2.22 -7.47 -5.24
C LEU A 117 1.88 -8.75 -6.02
N MET A 118 1.97 -9.92 -5.43
CA MET A 118 1.68 -11.17 -6.12
C MET A 118 0.17 -11.40 -6.27
N THR A 119 -0.24 -11.92 -7.42
CA THR A 119 -1.66 -12.14 -7.73
C THR A 119 -2.33 -13.09 -6.74
N TYR A 120 -1.64 -14.12 -6.28
CA TYR A 120 -2.15 -15.13 -5.34
C TYR A 120 -2.11 -14.68 -3.86
N TRP A 121 -1.56 -13.50 -3.55
CA TRP A 121 -1.62 -12.92 -2.21
C TRP A 121 -2.90 -12.11 -1.96
N TYR A 122 -3.82 -12.10 -2.93
CA TYR A 122 -5.09 -11.36 -2.82
C TYR A 122 -5.88 -11.62 -1.52
N PRO A 123 -5.84 -12.80 -0.86
CA PRO A 123 -6.58 -12.96 0.39
C PRO A 123 -6.05 -12.08 1.53
N GLY A 124 -4.74 -11.80 1.56
CA GLY A 124 -4.16 -10.83 2.49
C GLY A 124 -4.57 -9.39 2.18
N VAL A 125 -4.66 -9.04 0.88
CA VAL A 125 -5.21 -7.75 0.43
C VAL A 125 -6.66 -7.60 0.88
N GLN A 126 -7.48 -8.63 0.69
CA GLN A 126 -8.89 -8.64 1.08
C GLN A 126 -9.07 -8.46 2.59
N GLU A 127 -8.32 -9.22 3.41
CA GLU A 127 -8.37 -9.08 4.89
C GLU A 127 -7.97 -7.67 5.32
N THR A 128 -6.93 -7.09 4.70
CA THR A 128 -6.49 -5.72 4.99
C THR A 128 -7.58 -4.70 4.65
N ILE A 129 -8.18 -4.79 3.46
CA ILE A 129 -9.25 -3.88 3.03
C ILE A 129 -10.48 -4.00 3.96
N GLN A 130 -10.82 -5.22 4.39
CA GLN A 130 -11.90 -5.42 5.36
C GLN A 130 -11.61 -4.73 6.71
N ALA A 131 -10.37 -4.81 7.20
CA ALA A 131 -9.95 -4.10 8.42
C ALA A 131 -10.06 -2.57 8.25
N LEU A 132 -9.67 -2.04 7.08
CA LEU A 132 -9.77 -0.62 6.75
C LEU A 132 -11.23 -0.15 6.72
N HIS A 133 -12.14 -0.87 6.05
CA HIS A 133 -13.58 -0.55 6.06
C HIS A 133 -14.20 -0.64 7.45
N THR A 134 -13.76 -1.60 8.27
CA THR A 134 -14.21 -1.71 9.67
C THR A 134 -13.85 -0.45 10.46
N ARG A 135 -12.66 0.10 10.27
CA ARG A 135 -12.20 1.30 10.98
C ARG A 135 -12.72 2.60 10.36
N PHE A 136 -12.81 2.65 9.04
CA PHE A 136 -13.17 3.83 8.27
C PHE A 136 -14.32 3.54 7.27
N PRO A 137 -15.53 3.23 7.74
CA PRO A 137 -16.61 2.68 6.90
C PRO A 137 -17.12 3.62 5.81
N ARG A 138 -16.78 4.91 5.86
CA ARG A 138 -17.21 5.92 4.88
C ARG A 138 -16.07 6.46 4.02
N VAL A 139 -14.87 5.96 4.21
CA VAL A 139 -13.68 6.39 3.46
C VAL A 139 -13.47 5.43 2.30
N PRO A 140 -13.42 5.92 1.06
CA PRO A 140 -13.21 5.05 -0.08
C PRO A 140 -11.80 4.43 -0.08
N VAL A 141 -11.75 3.14 -0.45
CA VAL A 141 -10.53 2.36 -0.58
C VAL A 141 -10.26 2.06 -2.05
N ILE A 142 -9.08 2.45 -2.52
CA ILE A 142 -8.61 2.19 -3.89
C ILE A 142 -7.50 1.15 -3.85
N LEU A 143 -7.64 0.10 -4.65
CA LEU A 143 -6.63 -0.93 -4.84
C LEU A 143 -5.86 -0.70 -6.14
N GLY A 144 -4.53 -0.70 -6.04
CA GLY A 144 -3.61 -0.70 -7.18
C GLY A 144 -2.56 -1.80 -7.08
N GLY A 145 -1.53 -1.70 -7.92
CA GLY A 145 -0.39 -2.62 -7.93
C GLY A 145 -0.54 -3.80 -8.90
N ILE A 146 0.35 -4.78 -8.78
CA ILE A 146 0.53 -5.85 -9.78
C ILE A 146 -0.72 -6.73 -9.89
N TYR A 147 -1.28 -7.18 -8.79
CA TYR A 147 -2.51 -7.97 -8.82
C TYR A 147 -3.68 -7.20 -9.46
N ALA A 148 -3.87 -5.94 -9.08
CA ALA A 148 -4.91 -5.08 -9.66
C ALA A 148 -4.73 -4.89 -11.17
N THR A 149 -3.49 -4.87 -11.66
CA THR A 149 -3.16 -4.70 -13.07
C THR A 149 -3.31 -6.01 -13.86
N LEU A 150 -2.76 -7.12 -13.34
CA LEU A 150 -2.74 -8.39 -14.07
C LEU A 150 -4.05 -9.17 -13.97
N CYS A 151 -4.82 -8.98 -12.91
CA CYS A 151 -6.06 -9.69 -12.63
C CYS A 151 -7.20 -8.71 -12.31
N THR A 152 -7.36 -7.65 -13.11
CA THR A 152 -8.27 -6.52 -12.84
C THR A 152 -9.70 -6.98 -12.55
N GLU A 153 -10.28 -7.85 -13.39
CA GLU A 153 -11.64 -8.36 -13.18
C GLU A 153 -11.80 -9.14 -11.88
N HIS A 154 -10.80 -9.94 -11.53
CA HIS A 154 -10.79 -10.68 -10.27
C HIS A 154 -10.66 -9.71 -9.09
N ALA A 155 -9.79 -8.70 -9.18
CA ALA A 155 -9.62 -7.68 -8.17
C ALA A 155 -10.90 -6.89 -7.91
N VAL A 156 -11.61 -6.48 -8.97
CA VAL A 156 -12.90 -5.79 -8.87
C VAL A 156 -13.94 -6.64 -8.14
N ARG A 157 -13.99 -7.94 -8.43
CA ARG A 157 -15.01 -8.83 -7.84
C ARG A 157 -14.68 -9.30 -6.42
N HIS A 158 -13.40 -9.41 -6.07
CA HIS A 158 -12.98 -10.16 -4.87
C HIS A 158 -12.12 -9.36 -3.88
N SER A 159 -11.57 -8.21 -4.22
CA SER A 159 -10.71 -7.49 -3.27
C SER A 159 -11.45 -6.80 -2.13
N GLY A 160 -12.70 -6.43 -2.35
CA GLY A 160 -13.47 -5.59 -1.44
C GLY A 160 -13.16 -4.09 -1.55
N ALA A 161 -12.29 -3.68 -2.47
CA ALA A 161 -12.00 -2.27 -2.71
C ALA A 161 -13.15 -1.56 -3.43
N ASP A 162 -13.38 -0.27 -3.13
CA ASP A 162 -14.40 0.54 -3.79
C ASP A 162 -14.02 0.86 -5.24
N ARG A 163 -12.72 0.90 -5.52
CA ARG A 163 -12.15 1.12 -6.86
C ARG A 163 -10.88 0.30 -7.06
N VAL A 164 -10.65 -0.11 -8.29
CA VAL A 164 -9.42 -0.80 -8.73
C VAL A 164 -8.77 0.01 -9.84
N VAL A 165 -7.47 0.26 -9.72
CA VAL A 165 -6.64 0.93 -10.72
C VAL A 165 -5.68 -0.06 -11.32
N SER A 166 -5.74 -0.20 -12.64
CA SER A 166 -4.78 -0.96 -13.45
C SER A 166 -3.73 0.00 -14.02
N GLY A 167 -2.46 -0.37 -13.95
CA GLY A 167 -1.36 0.44 -14.46
C GLY A 167 -0.96 1.60 -13.54
N HIS A 168 -0.65 2.75 -14.15
CA HIS A 168 -0.18 3.94 -13.42
C HIS A 168 -1.31 4.58 -12.59
N GLY A 169 -1.03 4.85 -11.31
CA GLY A 169 -2.03 5.34 -10.35
C GLY A 169 -2.10 6.84 -10.21
N GLU A 170 -1.09 7.59 -10.63
CA GLU A 170 -0.91 9.00 -10.31
C GLU A 170 -2.09 9.87 -10.80
N ARG A 171 -2.40 9.79 -12.08
CA ARG A 171 -3.51 10.58 -12.67
C ARG A 171 -4.88 10.15 -12.17
N PRO A 172 -5.26 8.84 -12.17
CA PRO A 172 -6.54 8.41 -11.64
C PRO A 172 -6.75 8.78 -10.17
N VAL A 173 -5.72 8.64 -9.35
CA VAL A 173 -5.80 8.97 -7.92
C VAL A 173 -6.02 10.47 -7.71
N LEU A 174 -5.29 11.34 -8.45
CA LEU A 174 -5.53 12.80 -8.39
C LEU A 174 -6.94 13.16 -8.79
N ALA A 175 -7.46 12.59 -9.88
CA ALA A 175 -8.83 12.85 -10.33
C ALA A 175 -9.87 12.46 -9.27
N TRP A 176 -9.66 11.39 -8.55
CA TRP A 176 -10.57 10.99 -7.46
C TRP A 176 -10.42 11.85 -6.23
N ILE A 177 -9.21 12.25 -5.86
CA ILE A 177 -9.00 13.20 -4.76
C ILE A 177 -9.75 14.52 -5.07
N GLU A 178 -9.62 15.03 -6.29
CA GLU A 178 -10.35 16.22 -6.70
C GLU A 178 -11.87 16.01 -6.62
N ALA A 179 -12.37 14.89 -7.12
CA ALA A 179 -13.80 14.58 -7.11
C ALA A 179 -14.37 14.43 -5.69
N ILE A 180 -13.61 13.87 -4.74
CA ILE A 180 -14.06 13.61 -3.37
C ILE A 180 -13.92 14.85 -2.49
N THR A 181 -12.82 15.61 -2.64
CA THR A 181 -12.45 16.68 -1.71
C THR A 181 -12.60 18.09 -2.27
N GLY A 182 -12.74 18.22 -3.60
CA GLY A 182 -12.69 19.50 -4.30
C GLY A 182 -11.28 20.12 -4.36
N TYR A 183 -10.26 19.41 -3.85
CA TYR A 183 -8.88 19.89 -3.86
C TYR A 183 -8.26 19.73 -5.25
N ARG A 184 -7.81 20.83 -5.81
CA ARG A 184 -7.10 20.85 -7.10
C ARG A 184 -5.61 21.02 -6.86
N ALA A 185 -4.87 19.94 -7.07
CA ALA A 185 -3.43 19.99 -7.06
C ALA A 185 -2.91 20.75 -8.29
N ALA A 186 -2.04 21.73 -8.08
CA ALA A 186 -1.26 22.25 -9.20
C ALA A 186 -0.24 21.18 -9.60
N LEU A 187 -0.42 20.59 -10.79
CA LEU A 187 0.54 19.62 -11.32
C LEU A 187 1.89 20.29 -11.51
N ARG A 188 2.89 19.88 -10.75
CA ARG A 188 4.25 20.40 -10.84
C ARG A 188 5.04 19.72 -11.96
N PHE A 189 4.64 18.51 -12.34
CA PHE A 189 5.18 17.73 -13.44
C PHE A 189 4.20 16.61 -13.82
N ASP A 190 4.28 16.14 -15.04
CA ASP A 190 3.58 14.95 -15.49
C ASP A 190 4.46 13.72 -15.18
N PRO A 191 4.01 12.78 -14.34
CA PRO A 191 4.81 11.59 -14.02
C PRO A 191 5.00 10.64 -15.22
N GLU A 192 4.18 10.81 -16.27
CA GLU A 192 4.29 10.03 -17.50
C GLU A 192 5.19 10.71 -18.55
N ASP A 193 5.58 11.97 -18.31
CA ASP A 193 6.56 12.69 -19.13
C ASP A 193 7.98 12.31 -18.72
N LEU A 194 8.52 11.32 -19.41
CA LEU A 194 9.87 10.81 -19.15
C LEU A 194 10.96 11.88 -19.41
N ASP A 195 10.76 12.77 -20.37
CA ASP A 195 11.71 13.84 -20.69
C ASP A 195 11.78 14.86 -19.55
N ALA A 196 10.64 15.26 -19.00
CA ALA A 196 10.56 16.11 -17.83
C ALA A 196 11.19 15.43 -16.59
N LEU A 197 10.99 14.13 -16.42
CA LEU A 197 11.58 13.35 -15.34
C LEU A 197 13.11 13.32 -15.46
N TYR A 198 13.64 13.01 -16.65
CA TYR A 198 15.09 13.03 -16.92
C TYR A 198 15.70 14.41 -16.69
N ALA A 199 15.08 15.49 -17.16
CA ALA A 199 15.56 16.85 -16.93
C ALA A 199 15.67 17.20 -15.44
N ARG A 200 14.71 16.76 -14.62
CA ARG A 200 14.77 16.93 -13.15
C ARG A 200 15.88 16.14 -12.50
N MET A 201 16.09 14.88 -12.91
CA MET A 201 17.17 14.03 -12.41
C MET A 201 18.54 14.67 -12.72
N GLN A 202 18.75 15.17 -13.95
CA GLN A 202 19.98 15.86 -14.33
C GLN A 202 20.22 17.12 -13.49
N LYS A 203 19.17 17.91 -13.24
CA LYS A 203 19.27 19.12 -12.42
C LYS A 203 19.60 18.81 -10.95
N ALA A 204 19.06 17.75 -10.38
CA ALA A 204 19.35 17.33 -9.02
C ALA A 204 20.84 16.93 -8.87
N VAL A 205 21.38 16.19 -9.84
CA VAL A 205 22.80 15.76 -9.84
C VAL A 205 23.77 16.95 -9.98
N THR A 206 23.38 18.02 -10.69
CA THR A 206 24.25 19.19 -10.91
C THR A 206 24.19 20.21 -9.77
N THR A 207 23.24 20.12 -8.84
CA THR A 207 23.10 21.04 -7.69
C THR A 207 23.79 20.54 -6.42
N GLU A 208 24.29 19.30 -6.40
CA GLU A 208 25.01 18.70 -5.27
C GLU A 208 26.54 18.60 -5.51
N GLY A 209 27.09 19.31 -6.52
CA GLY A 209 28.50 19.37 -6.89
C GLY A 209 29.18 20.66 -6.47
#